data_a1b30f0fe4cb618804a7ea84ba56a041
#
_entry.id   a1b30f0fe4cb618804a7ea84ba56a041
#
_cell.length_a   1.000
_cell.length_b   1.000
_cell.length_c   1.000
_cell.angle_alpha   90.00
_cell.angle_beta   90.00
_cell.angle_gamma   90.00
#
_symmetry.space_group_name_H-M   'P 1'
#
loop_
_entity.id
_entity.type
_entity.pdbx_description
1 polymer ?
#
loop_
_entity_poly.entity_id
_entity_poly.type
_entity_poly.pdbx_seq_one_letter_code
_entity_poly.pdbx_strand_id
1 'polypeptide(L)'
;MGFDIEISRYGVDKCPHCGMPIKGTRIDWTESGGPVWRDFLKEVGYYVPHEQRKIEPEREWYGKDMVLTMKQAKDLAAFARLHDVYGRAYICEMVEDAILDESFIAINANW
;
A
#
# COMPACT_ATOMS: atom_id res chain seq x y z
N MET A 1 -1.47 3.28 -20.76
CA MET A 1 -1.98 3.74 -19.48
C MET A 1 -1.07 3.32 -18.35
N GLY A 2 -0.81 4.21 -17.40
CA GLY A 2 -0.01 3.89 -16.23
C GLY A 2 -0.87 3.35 -15.10
N PHE A 3 -0.21 2.96 -14.04
CA PHE A 3 -0.86 2.57 -12.79
C PHE A 3 -1.13 3.80 -11.95
N ASP A 4 -2.33 3.90 -11.39
CA ASP A 4 -2.66 4.89 -10.37
C ASP A 4 -2.67 4.19 -9.02
N ILE A 5 -1.97 4.77 -8.06
CA ILE A 5 -1.84 4.18 -6.72
C ILE A 5 -2.14 5.25 -5.67
N GLU A 6 -2.94 4.87 -4.68
CA GLU A 6 -3.20 5.67 -3.48
C GLU A 6 -2.53 4.98 -2.30
N ILE A 7 -1.76 5.74 -1.55
CA ILE A 7 -1.10 5.24 -0.34
C ILE A 7 -1.75 5.97 0.84
N SER A 8 -2.21 5.22 1.83
CA SER A 8 -2.91 5.75 2.99
C SER A 8 -2.28 5.26 4.27
N ARG A 9 -2.33 6.10 5.32
CA ARG A 9 -1.92 5.73 6.66
C ARG A 9 -3.17 5.69 7.55
N TYR A 10 -3.34 4.57 8.24
CA TYR A 10 -4.49 4.35 9.12
C TYR A 10 -4.00 4.25 10.55
N GLY A 11 -4.73 4.89 11.47
CA GLY A 11 -4.48 4.72 12.89
C GLY A 11 -4.72 3.29 13.34
N VAL A 12 -4.35 3.01 14.59
CA VAL A 12 -4.50 1.68 15.19
C VAL A 12 -5.65 1.73 16.19
N ASP A 13 -6.62 0.83 16.00
CA ASP A 13 -7.66 0.55 16.97
C ASP A 13 -7.42 -0.82 17.61
N LYS A 14 -8.13 -1.11 18.69
CA LYS A 14 -8.07 -2.42 19.33
C LYS A 14 -9.34 -3.20 19.03
N CYS A 15 -9.17 -4.47 18.70
CA CYS A 15 -10.28 -5.37 18.53
C CYS A 15 -11.05 -5.48 19.87
N PRO A 16 -12.39 -5.24 19.89
CA PRO A 16 -13.16 -5.29 21.14
C PRO A 16 -13.23 -6.69 21.76
N HIS A 17 -12.91 -7.73 21.01
CA HIS A 17 -12.97 -9.11 21.49
C HIS A 17 -11.62 -9.64 21.98
N CYS A 18 -10.53 -9.33 21.31
CA CYS A 18 -9.22 -9.91 21.64
C CYS A 18 -8.14 -8.88 21.97
N GLY A 19 -8.43 -7.58 21.79
CA GLY A 19 -7.49 -6.50 22.08
C GLY A 19 -6.35 -6.36 21.09
N MET A 20 -6.35 -7.14 19.99
CA MET A 20 -5.30 -7.06 18.99
C MET A 20 -5.42 -5.78 18.15
N PRO A 21 -4.28 -5.23 17.67
CA PRO A 21 -4.32 -4.06 16.81
C PRO A 21 -5.06 -4.33 15.50
N ILE A 22 -5.97 -3.44 15.16
CA ILE A 22 -6.70 -3.48 13.89
C ILE A 22 -6.65 -2.12 13.20
N LYS A 23 -6.87 -2.11 11.90
CA LYS A 23 -6.89 -0.88 11.11
C LYS A 23 -8.04 0.02 11.57
N GLY A 24 -7.71 1.22 12.02
CA GLY A 24 -8.67 2.22 12.45
C GLY A 24 -9.02 3.21 11.34
N THR A 25 -9.15 4.49 11.71
CA THR A 25 -9.52 5.56 10.78
C THR A 25 -8.31 5.99 9.93
N ARG A 26 -8.55 6.34 8.67
CA ARG A 26 -7.52 6.91 7.80
C ARG A 26 -7.09 8.28 8.33
N ILE A 27 -5.80 8.43 8.59
CA ILE A 27 -5.19 9.66 9.13
C ILE A 27 -4.66 10.53 8.00
N ASP A 28 -4.05 9.92 6.98
CA ASP A 28 -3.34 10.62 5.93
C ASP A 28 -3.35 9.80 4.65
N TRP A 29 -3.13 10.46 3.50
CA TRP A 29 -3.09 9.76 2.22
C TRP A 29 -2.37 10.60 1.17
N THR A 30 -1.86 9.95 0.15
CA THR A 30 -1.29 10.60 -1.02
C THR A 30 -1.51 9.73 -2.25
N GLU A 31 -1.33 10.32 -3.42
CA GLU A 31 -1.47 9.63 -4.69
C GLU A 31 -0.15 9.63 -5.44
N SER A 32 0.07 8.60 -6.23
CA SER A 32 1.17 8.52 -7.16
C SER A 32 0.70 7.77 -8.40
N GLY A 33 1.55 7.66 -9.39
CA GLY A 33 1.18 6.97 -10.62
C GLY A 33 2.38 6.72 -11.51
N GLY A 34 2.14 5.97 -12.56
CA GLY A 34 3.13 5.64 -13.54
C GLY A 34 3.36 4.12 -13.68
N PRO A 35 3.85 3.69 -14.86
CA PRO A 35 4.02 2.26 -15.14
C PRO A 35 5.06 1.57 -14.25
N VAL A 36 5.95 2.33 -13.62
CA VAL A 36 6.97 1.78 -12.71
C VAL A 36 6.34 1.06 -11.51
N TRP A 37 5.15 1.50 -11.07
CA TRP A 37 4.47 0.89 -9.94
C TRP A 37 4.07 -0.57 -10.17
N ARG A 38 3.97 -1.00 -11.41
CA ARG A 38 3.63 -2.39 -11.73
C ARG A 38 4.56 -3.38 -11.04
N ASP A 39 5.86 -3.10 -11.04
CA ASP A 39 6.85 -4.01 -10.46
C ASP A 39 6.67 -4.13 -8.94
N PHE A 40 6.45 -3.01 -8.28
CA PHE A 40 6.18 -3.01 -6.82
C PHE A 40 4.87 -3.75 -6.52
N LEU A 41 3.81 -3.47 -7.27
CA LEU A 41 2.51 -4.10 -7.06
C LEU A 41 2.56 -5.61 -7.29
N LYS A 42 3.37 -6.07 -8.23
CA LYS A 42 3.61 -7.51 -8.42
C LYS A 42 4.33 -8.13 -7.23
N GLU A 43 5.35 -7.44 -6.73
CA GLU A 43 6.18 -7.96 -5.63
C GLU A 43 5.37 -8.16 -4.36
N VAL A 44 4.47 -7.23 -4.03
CA VAL A 44 3.63 -7.34 -2.83
C VAL A 44 2.38 -8.21 -3.05
N GLY A 45 2.15 -8.68 -4.28
CA GLY A 45 1.00 -9.52 -4.59
C GLY A 45 -0.29 -8.77 -4.86
N TYR A 46 -0.23 -7.44 -5.00
CA TYR A 46 -1.40 -6.63 -5.32
C TYR A 46 -1.83 -6.80 -6.79
N TYR A 47 -0.86 -6.72 -7.69
CA TYR A 47 -1.09 -6.92 -9.12
C TYR A 47 -0.78 -8.35 -9.49
N VAL A 48 -1.79 -9.05 -10.01
CA VAL A 48 -1.67 -10.44 -10.45
C VAL A 48 -1.90 -10.46 -11.96
N PRO A 49 -1.04 -11.14 -12.74
CA PRO A 49 -1.23 -11.24 -14.19
C PRO A 49 -2.61 -11.79 -14.55
N HIS A 50 -3.15 -11.31 -15.67
CA HIS A 50 -4.51 -11.64 -16.11
C HIS A 50 -4.78 -13.16 -16.14
N GLU A 51 -3.83 -13.93 -16.62
CA GLU A 51 -3.98 -15.39 -16.70
C GLU A 51 -4.18 -16.01 -15.33
N GLN A 52 -3.41 -15.55 -14.33
CA GLN A 52 -3.52 -16.06 -12.97
C GLN A 52 -4.81 -15.60 -12.29
N ARG A 53 -5.31 -14.43 -12.62
CA ARG A 53 -6.59 -13.93 -12.09
C ARG A 53 -7.78 -14.78 -12.53
N LYS A 54 -7.70 -15.37 -13.71
CA LYS A 54 -8.73 -16.30 -14.19
C LYS A 54 -8.78 -17.58 -13.36
N ILE A 55 -7.64 -18.02 -12.84
CA ILE A 55 -7.53 -19.25 -12.04
C ILE A 55 -7.87 -18.96 -10.58
N GLU A 56 -7.44 -17.81 -10.08
CA GLU A 56 -7.61 -17.42 -8.67
C GLU A 56 -8.25 -16.04 -8.58
N PRO A 57 -9.55 -15.89 -8.89
CA PRO A 57 -10.21 -14.58 -8.88
C PRO A 57 -10.23 -13.91 -7.49
N GLU A 58 -10.13 -14.66 -6.41
CA GLU A 58 -10.05 -14.14 -5.04
C GLU A 58 -8.74 -13.34 -4.78
N ARG A 59 -7.75 -13.46 -5.64
CA ARG A 59 -6.51 -12.69 -5.56
C ARG A 59 -6.58 -11.36 -6.29
N GLU A 60 -7.74 -10.99 -6.79
CA GLU A 60 -7.95 -9.71 -7.46
C GLU A 60 -8.04 -8.58 -6.43
N TRP A 61 -7.07 -7.69 -6.44
CA TRP A 61 -7.01 -6.54 -5.52
C TRP A 61 -7.41 -5.21 -6.16
N TYR A 62 -7.72 -5.21 -7.44
CA TYR A 62 -8.05 -3.99 -8.19
C TYR A 62 -9.06 -3.13 -7.44
N GLY A 63 -8.67 -1.88 -7.14
CA GLY A 63 -9.52 -0.93 -6.45
C GLY A 63 -9.80 -1.24 -4.98
N LYS A 64 -9.14 -2.24 -4.39
CA LYS A 64 -9.31 -2.61 -2.99
C LYS A 64 -8.09 -2.19 -2.17
N ASP A 65 -8.30 -1.92 -0.88
CA ASP A 65 -7.22 -1.61 0.04
C ASP A 65 -6.46 -2.87 0.45
N MET A 66 -5.13 -2.83 0.32
CA MET A 66 -4.25 -3.87 0.87
C MET A 66 -3.39 -3.25 1.96
N VAL A 67 -3.50 -3.78 3.19
CA VAL A 67 -2.64 -3.36 4.29
C VAL A 67 -1.28 -4.02 4.14
N LEU A 68 -0.23 -3.21 4.14
CA LEU A 68 1.14 -3.69 4.01
C LEU A 68 1.70 -4.09 5.37
N THR A 69 2.56 -5.09 5.36
CA THR A 69 3.40 -5.37 6.54
C THR A 69 4.39 -4.22 6.72
N MET A 70 5.01 -4.11 7.90
CA MET A 70 6.01 -3.07 8.13
C MET A 70 7.19 -3.21 7.16
N LYS A 71 7.60 -4.42 6.85
CA LYS A 71 8.65 -4.67 5.85
C LYS A 71 8.23 -4.15 4.48
N GLN A 72 7.01 -4.45 4.05
CA GLN A 72 6.48 -3.97 2.76
C GLN A 72 6.36 -2.45 2.73
N ALA A 73 6.00 -1.81 3.85
CA ALA A 73 5.94 -0.35 3.93
C ALA A 73 7.33 0.27 3.77
N LYS A 74 8.35 -0.31 4.39
CA LYS A 74 9.74 0.13 4.22
C LYS A 74 10.20 -0.06 2.76
N ASP A 75 9.82 -1.17 2.15
CA ASP A 75 10.12 -1.44 0.74
C ASP A 75 9.43 -0.42 -0.17
N LEU A 76 8.21 -0.02 0.17
CA LEU A 76 7.48 1.04 -0.55
C LEU A 76 8.25 2.36 -0.52
N ALA A 77 8.74 2.78 0.63
CA ALA A 77 9.52 4.01 0.76
C ALA A 77 10.83 3.93 -0.04
N ALA A 78 11.52 2.81 0.04
CA ALA A 78 12.75 2.57 -0.71
C ALA A 78 12.50 2.61 -2.22
N PHE A 79 11.43 1.98 -2.68
CA PHE A 79 11.03 1.97 -4.08
C PHE A 79 10.72 3.40 -4.57
N ALA A 80 9.99 4.17 -3.77
CA ALA A 80 9.65 5.56 -4.11
C ALA A 80 10.90 6.42 -4.27
N ARG A 81 11.88 6.24 -3.40
CA ARG A 81 13.16 6.96 -3.49
C ARG A 81 13.96 6.55 -4.71
N LEU A 82 14.04 5.25 -4.97
CA LEU A 82 14.84 4.70 -6.08
C LEU A 82 14.33 5.17 -7.44
N HIS A 83 13.03 5.22 -7.60
CA HIS A 83 12.38 5.54 -8.89
C HIS A 83 11.92 6.99 -9.00
N ASP A 84 12.14 7.80 -7.97
CA ASP A 84 11.77 9.23 -7.96
C ASP A 84 10.32 9.45 -8.42
N VAL A 85 9.39 8.68 -7.86
CA VAL A 85 7.98 8.73 -8.22
C VAL A 85 7.32 10.03 -7.74
N TYR A 86 6.18 10.38 -8.36
CA TYR A 86 5.38 11.50 -7.91
C TYR A 86 4.93 11.26 -6.46
N GLY A 87 5.06 12.31 -5.63
CA GLY A 87 4.73 12.22 -4.21
C GLY A 87 5.75 11.49 -3.35
N ARG A 88 6.95 11.25 -3.87
CA ARG A 88 8.00 10.50 -3.18
C ARG A 88 8.25 10.98 -1.74
N ALA A 89 8.43 12.28 -1.55
CA ALA A 89 8.73 12.84 -0.24
C ALA A 89 7.59 12.57 0.75
N TYR A 90 6.36 12.72 0.30
CA TYR A 90 5.18 12.51 1.12
C TYR A 90 5.03 11.02 1.49
N ILE A 91 5.27 10.13 0.54
CA ILE A 91 5.23 8.68 0.78
C ILE A 91 6.25 8.29 1.84
N CYS A 92 7.48 8.78 1.72
CA CYS A 92 8.54 8.48 2.69
C CYS A 92 8.19 9.01 4.08
N GLU A 93 7.65 10.22 4.17
CA GLU A 93 7.23 10.81 5.43
C GLU A 93 6.12 9.98 6.10
N MET A 94 5.12 9.57 5.33
CA MET A 94 4.03 8.72 5.84
C MET A 94 4.55 7.39 6.40
N VAL A 95 5.49 6.77 5.71
CA VAL A 95 6.08 5.50 6.17
C VAL A 95 6.88 5.72 7.44
N GLU A 96 7.66 6.79 7.53
CA GLU A 96 8.41 7.12 8.74
C GLU A 96 7.48 7.34 9.93
N ASP A 97 6.39 8.08 9.73
CA ASP A 97 5.39 8.32 10.77
C ASP A 97 4.72 7.01 11.20
N ALA A 98 4.41 6.13 10.25
CA ALA A 98 3.81 4.83 10.54
C ALA A 98 4.75 3.94 11.37
N ILE A 99 6.06 4.01 11.12
CA ILE A 99 7.05 3.27 11.91
C ILE A 99 7.10 3.81 13.35
N LEU A 100 7.05 5.12 13.50
CA LEU A 100 7.16 5.76 14.82
C LEU A 100 5.95 5.50 15.69
N ASP A 101 4.74 5.55 15.14
CA ASP A 101 3.51 5.40 15.92
C ASP A 101 2.82 4.04 15.74
N GLU A 102 3.49 3.11 15.05
CA GLU A 102 2.99 1.75 14.81
C GLU A 102 1.64 1.72 14.08
N SER A 103 1.41 2.71 13.22
CA SER A 103 0.20 2.75 12.40
C SER A 103 0.35 1.87 11.14
N PHE A 104 -0.77 1.70 10.42
CA PHE A 104 -0.80 0.86 9.22
C PHE A 104 -0.66 1.69 7.95
N ILE A 105 0.06 1.13 6.99
CA ILE A 105 0.12 1.65 5.62
C ILE A 105 -0.69 0.71 4.73
N ALA A 106 -1.58 1.28 3.92
CA ALA A 106 -2.36 0.52 2.95
C ALA A 106 -2.21 1.13 1.56
N ILE A 107 -2.31 0.30 0.56
CA ILE A 107 -2.28 0.72 -0.84
C ILE A 107 -3.58 0.34 -1.53
N ASN A 108 -3.99 1.17 -2.49
CA ASN A 108 -5.13 0.94 -3.34
C ASN A 108 -4.75 1.39 -4.74
N ALA A 109 -4.84 0.51 -5.71
CA ALA A 109 -4.38 0.83 -7.05
C ALA A 109 -5.38 0.38 -8.10
N ASN A 110 -5.34 1.08 -9.23
CA ASN A 110 -6.02 0.66 -10.43
C ASN A 110 -5.11 0.84 -11.65
N TRP A 111 -5.46 0.18 -12.73
CA TRP A 111 -4.65 0.17 -13.96
C TRP A 111 -5.50 0.08 -15.22
#